data_7238b7de4c0991ca3962c5761e777950
#
_entry.id   7238b7de4c0991ca3962c5761e777950
#
_cell.length_a   1.000
_cell.length_b   1.000
_cell.length_c   1.000
_cell.angle_alpha   90.00
_cell.angle_beta   90.00
_cell.angle_gamma   90.00
#
_symmetry.space_group_name_H-M   'P 1'
#
loop_
_entity.id
_entity.type
_entity.pdbx_description
1 polymer ?
#
loop_
_entity_poly.entity_id
_entity_poly.type
_entity_poly.pdbx_seq_one_letter_code
_entity_poly.pdbx_strand_id
1 'polypeptide(L)'
;MLDNKLKITGGSLRSRNLNFNSSKLLKPTKSYIRESIFNIIEIKEDMTCLDLYCGSGILSVESISRGLKKAILVDNSFKTCKKINDEFIKLNIKNYNLICDNVLKFLKNYNNKSHNIIFIDPPFASDYLLKTLKLLNENDFFEDNQYIYIERNKKDNSSELVTFLSKTHNILKDLSMGDVSYTIAKKRDK
;
A
#
# COMPACT_ATOMS: atom_id res chain seq x y z
N MET A 1 4.29 13.39 -22.03
CA MET A 1 3.69 12.99 -20.74
C MET A 1 4.35 13.86 -19.68
N LEU A 2 3.56 14.58 -18.87
CA LEU A 2 4.11 15.35 -17.77
C LEU A 2 4.60 14.38 -16.68
N ASP A 3 5.90 14.40 -16.39
CA ASP A 3 6.46 13.72 -15.23
C ASP A 3 5.96 14.43 -13.97
N ASN A 4 5.06 13.81 -13.24
CA ASN A 4 4.62 14.32 -11.96
C ASN A 4 5.59 13.88 -10.86
N LYS A 5 5.84 14.78 -9.92
CA LYS A 5 6.78 14.58 -8.82
C LYS A 5 6.01 14.39 -7.51
N LEU A 6 6.34 13.32 -6.79
CA LEU A 6 5.87 13.07 -5.44
C LEU A 6 6.99 13.30 -4.45
N LYS A 7 6.85 14.30 -3.62
CA LYS A 7 7.81 14.58 -2.55
C LYS A 7 7.69 13.53 -1.44
N ILE A 8 8.82 12.93 -1.04
CA ILE A 8 8.90 12.02 0.10
C ILE A 8 8.83 12.83 1.39
N THR A 9 7.93 12.44 2.31
CA THR A 9 7.55 13.27 3.46
C THR A 9 8.43 13.02 4.70
N GLY A 10 9.09 11.86 4.82
CA GLY A 10 9.88 11.52 6.01
C GLY A 10 11.03 10.55 5.74
N GLY A 11 11.82 10.29 6.79
CA GLY A 11 12.94 9.34 6.78
C GLY A 11 14.18 9.83 6.04
N SER A 12 15.07 8.90 5.68
CA SER A 12 16.39 9.16 5.06
C SER A 12 16.30 9.80 3.66
N LEU A 13 15.20 9.58 2.94
CA LEU A 13 14.94 10.15 1.62
C LEU A 13 14.02 11.39 1.67
N ARG A 14 13.76 11.95 2.87
CA ARG A 14 12.89 13.12 3.04
C ARG A 14 13.27 14.23 2.07
N SER A 15 12.26 14.90 1.51
CA SER A 15 12.35 15.99 0.52
C SER A 15 12.87 15.59 -0.87
N ARG A 16 13.30 14.37 -1.09
CA ARG A 16 13.58 13.84 -2.44
C ARG A 16 12.26 13.60 -3.20
N ASN A 17 12.35 13.57 -4.51
CA ASN A 17 11.20 13.38 -5.39
C ASN A 17 11.23 12.00 -6.02
N LEU A 18 10.08 11.34 -6.03
CA LEU A 18 9.77 10.18 -6.85
C LEU A 18 9.01 10.67 -8.09
N ASN A 19 9.52 10.40 -9.29
CA ASN A 19 8.83 10.75 -10.51
C ASN A 19 7.91 9.60 -10.93
N PHE A 20 6.71 9.93 -11.37
CA PHE A 20 5.76 8.93 -11.85
C PHE A 20 5.00 9.42 -13.08
N ASN A 21 4.47 8.49 -13.87
CA ASN A 21 3.62 8.82 -15.00
C ASN A 21 2.17 8.95 -14.51
N SER A 22 1.65 10.17 -14.46
CA SER A 22 0.22 10.33 -14.17
C SER A 22 -0.63 9.82 -15.33
N SER A 23 -1.69 9.13 -15.00
CA SER A 23 -2.80 8.85 -15.90
C SER A 23 -4.11 9.21 -15.19
N LYS A 24 -5.23 9.29 -15.93
CA LYS A 24 -6.55 9.50 -15.30
C LYS A 24 -6.87 8.42 -14.25
N LEU A 25 -6.24 7.24 -14.37
CA LEU A 25 -6.45 6.09 -13.50
C LEU A 25 -5.45 6.01 -12.34
N LEU A 26 -4.27 6.60 -12.48
CA LEU A 26 -3.22 6.57 -11.45
C LEU A 26 -3.21 7.91 -10.70
N LYS A 27 -3.86 7.95 -9.55
CA LYS A 27 -3.82 9.07 -8.61
C LYS A 27 -3.05 8.61 -7.38
N PRO A 28 -1.79 9.01 -7.21
CA PRO A 28 -1.01 8.57 -6.06
C PRO A 28 -1.55 9.14 -4.76
N THR A 29 -1.40 8.37 -3.68
CA THR A 29 -1.78 8.77 -2.31
C THR A 29 -1.19 10.14 -1.96
N LYS A 30 -2.04 11.08 -1.57
CA LYS A 30 -1.68 12.47 -1.29
C LYS A 30 -0.74 12.58 -0.07
N SER A 31 0.11 13.61 -0.03
CA SER A 31 1.13 13.79 1.02
C SER A 31 0.56 13.78 2.43
N TYR A 32 -0.53 14.49 2.68
CA TYR A 32 -1.17 14.55 4.00
C TYR A 32 -1.76 13.20 4.45
N ILE A 33 -2.20 12.33 3.48
CA ILE A 33 -2.63 10.97 3.80
C ILE A 33 -1.42 10.14 4.20
N ARG A 34 -0.31 10.23 3.45
CA ARG A 34 0.94 9.52 3.79
C ARG A 34 1.47 9.94 5.16
N GLU A 35 1.48 11.23 5.46
CA GLU A 35 1.84 11.73 6.81
C GLU A 35 0.92 11.15 7.87
N SER A 36 -0.40 11.09 7.61
CA SER A 36 -1.35 10.47 8.54
C SER A 36 -1.09 8.97 8.76
N ILE A 37 -0.74 8.23 7.70
CA ILE A 37 -0.39 6.80 7.80
C ILE A 37 0.81 6.63 8.73
N PHE A 38 1.91 7.35 8.47
CA PHE A 38 3.17 7.18 9.19
C PHE A 38 3.24 7.90 10.53
N ASN A 39 2.22 8.66 10.91
CA ASN A 39 1.99 9.11 12.28
C ASN A 39 1.31 8.03 13.15
N ILE A 40 0.64 7.06 12.51
CA ILE A 40 -0.03 5.94 13.19
C ILE A 40 0.84 4.68 13.14
N ILE A 41 1.43 4.39 11.97
CA ILE A 41 2.29 3.23 11.75
C ILE A 41 3.74 3.63 11.97
N GLU A 42 4.27 3.33 13.15
CA GLU A 42 5.69 3.48 13.44
C GLU A 42 6.48 2.38 12.73
N ILE A 43 7.35 2.77 11.81
CA ILE A 43 8.20 1.82 11.07
C ILE A 43 9.41 1.42 11.92
N LYS A 44 9.68 0.12 12.03
CA LYS A 44 10.85 -0.46 12.66
C LYS A 44 11.73 -1.17 11.63
N GLU A 45 13.02 -1.28 11.93
CA GLU A 45 14.04 -1.80 11.00
C GLU A 45 13.91 -3.30 10.67
N ASP A 46 13.15 -4.05 11.44
CA ASP A 46 12.84 -5.46 11.21
C ASP A 46 11.57 -5.69 10.38
N MET A 47 10.76 -4.65 10.21
CA MET A 47 9.47 -4.74 9.53
C MET A 47 9.59 -4.91 8.02
N THR A 48 8.60 -5.60 7.45
CA THR A 48 8.38 -5.74 6.01
C THR A 48 6.98 -5.27 5.61
N CYS A 49 6.81 -4.81 4.36
CA CYS A 49 5.49 -4.49 3.84
C CYS A 49 5.18 -5.24 2.54
N LEU A 50 3.89 -5.46 2.32
CA LEU A 50 3.29 -5.93 1.07
C LEU A 50 2.43 -4.80 0.51
N ASP A 51 2.81 -4.26 -0.66
CA ASP A 51 2.17 -3.11 -1.31
C ASP A 51 1.42 -3.60 -2.55
N LEU A 52 0.12 -3.85 -2.37
CA LEU A 52 -0.77 -4.37 -3.39
C LEU A 52 -1.39 -3.23 -4.20
N TYR A 53 -1.35 -3.34 -5.53
CA TYR A 53 -1.72 -2.27 -6.46
C TYR A 53 -0.83 -1.03 -6.27
N CYS A 54 0.49 -1.25 -6.16
CA CYS A 54 1.44 -0.26 -5.67
C CYS A 54 1.55 1.04 -6.50
N GLY A 55 1.03 1.07 -7.72
CA GLY A 55 0.92 2.25 -8.55
C GLY A 55 2.26 2.99 -8.72
N SER A 56 2.43 4.13 -8.06
CA SER A 56 3.71 4.88 -8.09
C SER A 56 4.79 4.28 -7.19
N GLY A 57 4.46 3.36 -6.29
CA GLY A 57 5.35 2.81 -5.27
C GLY A 57 5.62 3.76 -4.10
N ILE A 58 4.89 4.88 -4.00
CA ILE A 58 5.19 5.93 -3.01
C ILE A 58 5.06 5.46 -1.56
N LEU A 59 4.07 4.58 -1.23
CA LEU A 59 3.91 4.06 0.12
C LEU A 59 5.09 3.17 0.51
N SER A 60 5.56 2.33 -0.40
CA SER A 60 6.78 1.53 -0.23
C SER A 60 8.02 2.39 -0.05
N VAL A 61 8.20 3.45 -0.87
CA VAL A 61 9.34 4.39 -0.74
C VAL A 61 9.31 5.13 0.59
N GLU A 62 8.15 5.60 1.02
CA GLU A 62 7.98 6.26 2.32
C GLU A 62 8.31 5.32 3.48
N SER A 63 7.90 4.05 3.40
CA SER A 63 8.23 3.03 4.40
C SER A 63 9.73 2.75 4.45
N ILE A 64 10.36 2.52 3.29
CA ILE A 64 11.80 2.28 3.17
C ILE A 64 12.60 3.50 3.67
N SER A 65 12.17 4.70 3.32
CA SER A 65 12.78 5.94 3.78
C SER A 65 12.80 6.08 5.31
N ARG A 66 11.82 5.48 5.99
CA ARG A 66 11.69 5.46 7.46
C ARG A 66 12.37 4.26 8.12
N GLY A 67 13.09 3.43 7.36
CA GLY A 67 13.88 2.33 7.90
C GLY A 67 13.27 0.94 7.72
N LEU A 68 12.21 0.78 6.89
CA LEU A 68 11.64 -0.55 6.61
C LEU A 68 12.71 -1.49 6.06
N LYS A 69 12.76 -2.71 6.59
CA LYS A 69 13.69 -3.76 6.16
C LYS A 69 13.55 -4.13 4.69
N LYS A 70 12.32 -4.35 4.24
CA LYS A 70 12.05 -4.77 2.86
C LYS A 70 10.61 -4.49 2.46
N ALA A 71 10.41 -4.03 1.23
CA ALA A 71 9.10 -3.88 0.60
C ALA A 71 8.91 -4.90 -0.53
N ILE A 72 7.71 -5.50 -0.59
CA ILE A 72 7.25 -6.30 -1.72
C ILE A 72 6.15 -5.49 -2.42
N LEU A 73 6.37 -5.13 -3.67
CA LEU A 73 5.45 -4.32 -4.47
C LEU A 73 4.83 -5.18 -5.57
N VAL A 74 3.52 -5.06 -5.77
CA VAL A 74 2.79 -5.78 -6.80
C VAL A 74 1.92 -4.82 -7.62
N ASP A 75 2.12 -4.81 -8.93
CA ASP A 75 1.27 -4.08 -9.89
C ASP A 75 1.16 -4.85 -11.20
N ASN A 76 0.03 -4.75 -11.88
CA ASN A 76 -0.20 -5.49 -13.13
C ASN A 76 0.33 -4.77 -14.38
N SER A 77 0.69 -3.50 -14.29
CA SER A 77 1.13 -2.68 -15.42
C SER A 77 2.64 -2.75 -15.60
N PHE A 78 3.09 -3.41 -16.66
CA PHE A 78 4.52 -3.46 -17.01
C PHE A 78 5.16 -2.06 -17.12
N LYS A 79 4.42 -1.08 -17.67
CA LYS A 79 4.90 0.29 -17.78
C LYS A 79 5.09 0.94 -16.40
N THR A 80 4.19 0.68 -15.48
CA THR A 80 4.26 1.14 -14.08
C THR A 80 5.44 0.49 -13.38
N CYS A 81 5.57 -0.83 -13.46
CA CYS A 81 6.68 -1.59 -12.84
C CYS A 81 8.05 -1.12 -13.37
N LYS A 82 8.18 -0.91 -14.69
CA LYS A 82 9.41 -0.37 -15.27
C LYS A 82 9.74 1.01 -14.68
N LYS A 83 8.77 1.92 -14.61
CA LYS A 83 8.98 3.27 -14.06
C LYS A 83 9.37 3.22 -12.59
N ILE A 84 8.72 2.37 -11.77
CA ILE A 84 9.09 2.17 -10.36
C ILE A 84 10.55 1.73 -10.26
N ASN A 85 10.94 0.70 -11.01
CA ASN A 85 12.29 0.18 -10.98
C ASN A 85 13.33 1.25 -11.32
N ASP A 86 13.10 2.03 -12.38
CA ASP A 86 13.98 3.12 -12.81
C ASP A 86 14.12 4.19 -11.72
N GLU A 87 13.03 4.56 -11.04
CA GLU A 87 13.05 5.57 -9.99
C GLU A 87 13.70 5.03 -8.69
N PHE A 88 13.49 3.76 -8.34
CA PHE A 88 14.13 3.15 -7.17
C PHE A 88 15.65 3.04 -7.35
N ILE A 89 16.11 2.72 -8.56
CA ILE A 89 17.54 2.76 -8.91
C ILE A 89 18.11 4.18 -8.74
N LYS A 90 17.45 5.21 -9.26
CA LYS A 90 17.86 6.61 -9.12
C LYS A 90 17.92 7.08 -7.66
N LEU A 91 17.03 6.58 -6.82
CA LEU A 91 17.00 6.87 -5.39
C LEU A 91 17.97 6.01 -4.59
N ASN A 92 18.68 5.07 -5.23
CA ASN A 92 19.57 4.08 -4.61
C ASN A 92 18.86 3.18 -3.58
N ILE A 93 17.59 2.87 -3.84
CA ILE A 93 16.80 1.94 -3.04
C ILE A 93 17.13 0.51 -3.49
N LYS A 94 17.48 -0.37 -2.55
CA LYS A 94 17.87 -1.77 -2.83
C LYS A 94 17.01 -2.81 -2.13
N ASN A 95 16.33 -2.43 -1.08
CA ASN A 95 15.57 -3.32 -0.20
C ASN A 95 14.10 -3.46 -0.63
N TYR A 96 13.89 -3.80 -1.89
CA TYR A 96 12.57 -4.08 -2.45
C TYR A 96 12.56 -5.32 -3.34
N ASN A 97 11.37 -5.85 -3.58
CA ASN A 97 11.08 -6.83 -4.62
C ASN A 97 9.83 -6.36 -5.37
N LEU A 98 9.95 -6.12 -6.66
CA LEU A 98 8.87 -5.65 -7.52
C LEU A 98 8.37 -6.78 -8.42
N ILE A 99 7.08 -7.08 -8.32
CA ILE A 99 6.42 -8.17 -9.02
C ILE A 99 5.39 -7.58 -9.98
N CYS A 100 5.58 -7.83 -11.27
CA CYS A 100 4.65 -7.39 -12.31
C CYS A 100 3.66 -8.52 -12.60
N ASP A 101 2.57 -8.58 -11.85
CA ASP A 101 1.51 -9.60 -12.00
C ASP A 101 0.15 -9.05 -11.53
N ASN A 102 -0.92 -9.76 -11.88
CA ASN A 102 -2.25 -9.49 -11.33
C ASN A 102 -2.26 -9.82 -9.83
N VAL A 103 -2.69 -8.88 -9.00
CA VAL A 103 -2.69 -9.00 -7.54
C VAL A 103 -3.47 -10.22 -7.04
N LEU A 104 -4.65 -10.51 -7.60
CA LEU A 104 -5.45 -11.66 -7.18
C LEU A 104 -4.79 -12.99 -7.54
N LYS A 105 -4.08 -13.04 -8.69
CA LYS A 105 -3.28 -14.20 -9.10
C LYS A 105 -2.05 -14.36 -8.21
N PHE A 106 -1.35 -13.25 -7.93
CA PHE A 106 -0.21 -13.23 -7.02
C PHE A 106 -0.57 -13.79 -5.65
N LEU A 107 -1.65 -13.31 -5.02
CA LEU A 107 -2.08 -13.74 -3.69
C LEU A 107 -2.39 -15.24 -3.58
N LYS A 108 -2.84 -15.87 -4.67
CA LYS A 108 -3.10 -17.33 -4.70
C LYS A 108 -1.83 -18.18 -4.69
N ASN A 109 -0.73 -17.64 -5.21
CA ASN A 109 0.50 -18.39 -5.47
C ASN A 109 1.69 -17.95 -4.59
N TYR A 110 1.52 -16.88 -3.80
CA TYR A 110 2.60 -16.32 -2.99
C TYR A 110 2.71 -17.03 -1.63
N ASN A 111 3.87 -17.60 -1.36
CA ASN A 111 4.09 -18.44 -0.20
C ASN A 111 4.57 -17.71 1.06
N ASN A 112 5.28 -16.56 0.88
CA ASN A 112 5.72 -15.77 2.03
C ASN A 112 4.61 -14.83 2.47
N LYS A 113 3.88 -15.19 3.52
CA LYS A 113 2.68 -14.46 3.98
C LYS A 113 2.96 -13.51 5.13
N SER A 114 4.15 -13.59 5.73
CA SER A 114 4.54 -12.78 6.89
C SER A 114 4.97 -11.37 6.48
N HIS A 115 4.10 -10.41 6.73
CA HIS A 115 4.34 -8.99 6.51
C HIS A 115 3.75 -8.18 7.66
N ASN A 116 4.50 -7.19 8.18
CA ASN A 116 4.03 -6.34 9.28
C ASN A 116 3.02 -5.29 8.82
N ILE A 117 3.05 -4.93 7.52
CA ILE A 117 2.17 -3.92 6.93
C ILE A 117 1.67 -4.41 5.57
N ILE A 118 0.35 -4.29 5.33
CA ILE A 118 -0.24 -4.50 4.00
C ILE A 118 -0.89 -3.19 3.55
N PHE A 119 -0.45 -2.67 2.41
CA PHE A 119 -1.09 -1.57 1.70
C PHE A 119 -2.00 -2.12 0.61
N ILE A 120 -3.25 -1.63 0.52
CA ILE A 120 -4.28 -2.08 -0.41
C ILE A 120 -4.94 -0.86 -1.04
N ASP A 121 -4.54 -0.52 -2.28
CA ASP A 121 -5.07 0.64 -3.04
C ASP A 121 -5.56 0.20 -4.43
N PRO A 122 -6.65 -0.59 -4.49
CA PRO A 122 -7.15 -1.13 -5.74
C PRO A 122 -7.83 -0.06 -6.60
N PRO A 123 -7.96 -0.28 -7.93
CA PRO A 123 -8.76 0.58 -8.80
C PRO A 123 -10.19 0.74 -8.31
N PHE A 124 -10.68 1.98 -8.15
CA PHE A 124 -11.95 2.32 -7.51
C PHE A 124 -13.22 1.80 -8.20
N ALA A 125 -13.19 1.49 -9.48
CA ALA A 125 -14.37 1.07 -10.24
C ALA A 125 -14.59 -0.46 -10.24
N SER A 126 -14.11 -1.18 -9.22
CA SER A 126 -14.08 -2.64 -9.25
C SER A 126 -14.35 -3.28 -7.90
N ASP A 127 -14.75 -4.54 -7.91
CA ASP A 127 -14.89 -5.41 -6.73
C ASP A 127 -13.54 -5.97 -6.21
N TYR A 128 -12.43 -5.39 -6.68
CA TYR A 128 -11.08 -5.85 -6.33
C TYR A 128 -10.80 -5.77 -4.83
N LEU A 129 -11.28 -4.74 -4.14
CA LEU A 129 -11.06 -4.60 -2.70
C LEU A 129 -11.57 -5.81 -1.92
N LEU A 130 -12.85 -6.14 -2.09
CA LEU A 130 -13.46 -7.27 -1.36
C LEU A 130 -12.84 -8.62 -1.76
N LYS A 131 -12.55 -8.81 -3.05
CA LYS A 131 -11.84 -10.02 -3.52
C LYS A 131 -10.44 -10.14 -2.93
N THR A 132 -9.72 -9.03 -2.83
CA THR A 132 -8.37 -8.98 -2.22
C THR A 132 -8.43 -9.34 -0.74
N LEU A 133 -9.33 -8.71 0.02
CA LEU A 133 -9.50 -8.99 1.45
C LEU A 133 -9.89 -10.45 1.71
N LYS A 134 -10.79 -11.00 0.88
CA LYS A 134 -11.17 -12.40 0.95
C LYS A 134 -9.97 -13.33 0.71
N LEU A 135 -9.19 -13.10 -0.34
CA LEU A 135 -8.00 -13.89 -0.63
C LEU A 135 -6.91 -13.75 0.45
N LEU A 136 -6.70 -12.57 1.00
CA LEU A 136 -5.78 -12.37 2.12
C LEU A 136 -6.20 -13.20 3.34
N ASN A 137 -7.49 -13.23 3.65
CA ASN A 137 -8.03 -14.00 4.76
C ASN A 137 -7.98 -15.53 4.50
N GLU A 138 -8.39 -15.98 3.31
CA GLU A 138 -8.42 -17.40 2.93
C GLU A 138 -7.03 -18.03 2.82
N ASN A 139 -6.00 -17.22 2.57
CA ASN A 139 -4.62 -17.66 2.45
C ASN A 139 -3.75 -17.30 3.66
N ASP A 140 -4.35 -16.97 4.80
CA ASP A 140 -3.67 -16.71 6.09
C ASP A 140 -2.58 -15.63 6.03
N PHE A 141 -2.85 -14.50 5.33
CA PHE A 141 -1.93 -13.36 5.29
C PHE A 141 -2.04 -12.45 6.52
N PHE A 142 -3.09 -12.61 7.34
CA PHE A 142 -3.33 -11.75 8.49
C PHE A 142 -2.66 -12.29 9.74
N GLU A 143 -1.58 -11.64 10.16
CA GLU A 143 -0.81 -11.95 11.34
C GLU A 143 -1.12 -10.99 12.50
N ASP A 144 -0.91 -11.47 13.74
CA ASP A 144 -1.12 -10.66 14.94
C ASP A 144 -0.27 -9.37 14.89
N ASN A 145 -0.82 -8.27 15.36
CA ASN A 145 -0.20 -6.93 15.34
C ASN A 145 0.09 -6.32 13.96
N GLN A 146 -0.30 -6.97 12.87
CA GLN A 146 -0.13 -6.46 11.51
C GLN A 146 -0.98 -5.22 11.25
N TYR A 147 -0.41 -4.22 10.60
CA TYR A 147 -1.13 -3.05 10.12
C TYR A 147 -1.67 -3.26 8.72
N ILE A 148 -2.88 -2.75 8.47
CA ILE A 148 -3.49 -2.73 7.14
C ILE A 148 -3.88 -1.29 6.83
N TYR A 149 -3.46 -0.81 5.66
CA TYR A 149 -3.97 0.41 5.05
C TYR A 149 -4.81 0.06 3.84
N ILE A 150 -5.99 0.65 3.75
CA ILE A 150 -6.94 0.42 2.66
C ILE A 150 -7.36 1.78 2.10
N GLU A 151 -7.22 1.98 0.78
CA GLU A 151 -7.76 3.13 0.07
C GLU A 151 -8.97 2.69 -0.78
N ARG A 152 -10.00 3.53 -0.86
CA ARG A 152 -11.22 3.27 -1.61
C ARG A 152 -11.88 4.57 -2.07
N ASN A 153 -12.82 4.48 -3.03
CA ASN A 153 -13.66 5.61 -3.37
C ASN A 153 -14.58 5.98 -2.18
N LYS A 154 -14.77 7.28 -1.93
CA LYS A 154 -15.69 7.76 -0.89
C LYS A 154 -17.13 7.29 -1.10
N LYS A 155 -17.53 7.03 -2.36
CA LYS A 155 -18.87 6.56 -2.70
C LYS A 155 -19.07 5.07 -2.44
N ASP A 156 -17.98 4.31 -2.25
CA ASP A 156 -18.08 2.89 -1.96
C ASP A 156 -18.69 2.67 -0.57
N ASN A 157 -19.62 1.74 -0.49
CA ASN A 157 -20.24 1.39 0.78
C ASN A 157 -19.17 0.80 1.73
N SER A 158 -18.90 1.52 2.81
CA SER A 158 -17.93 1.08 3.82
C SER A 158 -18.45 -0.02 4.75
N SER A 159 -19.75 -0.31 4.75
CA SER A 159 -20.35 -1.24 5.72
C SER A 159 -19.77 -2.66 5.64
N GLU A 160 -19.58 -3.20 4.43
CA GLU A 160 -18.97 -4.52 4.24
C GLU A 160 -17.52 -4.55 4.70
N LEU A 161 -16.74 -3.52 4.36
CA LEU A 161 -15.36 -3.39 4.81
C LEU A 161 -15.26 -3.31 6.34
N VAL A 162 -16.06 -2.43 6.95
CA VAL A 162 -16.09 -2.27 8.40
C VAL A 162 -16.53 -3.57 9.07
N THR A 163 -17.56 -4.24 8.55
CA THR A 163 -18.03 -5.53 9.05
C THR A 163 -16.96 -6.62 8.94
N PHE A 164 -16.20 -6.64 7.82
CA PHE A 164 -15.09 -7.58 7.64
C PHE A 164 -13.97 -7.32 8.65
N LEU A 165 -13.51 -6.07 8.74
CA LEU A 165 -12.40 -5.70 9.61
C LEU A 165 -12.75 -5.83 11.11
N SER A 166 -13.97 -5.43 11.51
CA SER A 166 -14.39 -5.45 12.92
C SER A 166 -14.37 -6.84 13.56
N LYS A 167 -14.38 -7.90 12.78
CA LYS A 167 -14.27 -9.28 13.30
C LYS A 167 -12.90 -9.59 13.86
N THR A 168 -11.84 -9.05 13.26
CA THR A 168 -10.47 -9.48 13.54
C THR A 168 -9.47 -8.33 13.71
N HIS A 169 -9.86 -7.10 13.42
CA HIS A 169 -9.00 -5.92 13.46
C HIS A 169 -9.58 -4.82 14.35
N ASN A 170 -8.71 -3.99 14.91
CA ASN A 170 -9.06 -2.71 15.50
C ASN A 170 -8.88 -1.62 14.45
N ILE A 171 -9.97 -0.91 14.13
CA ILE A 171 -9.91 0.25 13.23
C ILE A 171 -9.31 1.41 14.01
N LEU A 172 -8.11 1.83 13.59
CA LEU A 172 -7.38 2.95 14.21
C LEU A 172 -7.79 4.29 13.61
N LYS A 173 -8.14 4.29 12.32
CA LYS A 173 -8.60 5.46 11.60
C LYS A 173 -9.45 5.08 10.40
N ASP A 174 -10.55 5.79 10.18
CA ASP A 174 -11.38 5.72 8.98
C ASP A 174 -11.83 7.13 8.63
N LEU A 175 -11.34 7.69 7.52
CA LEU A 175 -11.56 9.06 7.10
C LEU A 175 -11.81 9.17 5.60
N SER A 176 -12.62 10.18 5.24
CA SER A 176 -12.85 10.58 3.85
C SER A 176 -12.26 11.96 3.58
N MET A 177 -11.53 12.10 2.48
CA MET A 177 -10.90 13.35 2.06
C MET A 177 -11.02 13.54 0.54
N GLY A 178 -11.86 14.48 0.12
CA GLY A 178 -12.23 14.65 -1.29
C GLY A 178 -13.02 13.45 -1.79
N ASP A 179 -12.55 12.79 -2.86
CA ASP A 179 -13.18 11.59 -3.44
C ASP A 179 -12.64 10.27 -2.86
N VAL A 180 -11.68 10.35 -1.95
CA VAL A 180 -10.96 9.21 -1.38
C VAL A 180 -11.39 8.98 0.05
N SER A 181 -11.60 7.73 0.42
CA SER A 181 -11.69 7.27 1.80
C SER A 181 -10.56 6.29 2.09
N TYR A 182 -9.98 6.38 3.30
CA TYR A 182 -8.97 5.44 3.72
C TYR A 182 -9.19 4.93 5.14
N THR A 183 -8.81 3.68 5.35
CA THR A 183 -8.91 3.00 6.64
C THR A 183 -7.53 2.51 7.03
N ILE A 184 -7.14 2.76 8.28
CA ILE A 184 -5.98 2.14 8.92
C ILE A 184 -6.50 1.24 10.02
N ALA A 185 -6.13 -0.03 10.00
CA ALA A 185 -6.53 -0.99 11.01
C ALA A 185 -5.32 -1.82 11.47
N LYS A 186 -5.41 -2.37 12.68
CA LYS A 186 -4.41 -3.27 13.24
C LYS A 186 -5.06 -4.59 13.60
N LYS A 187 -4.45 -5.70 13.16
CA LYS A 187 -4.89 -7.05 13.52
C LYS A 187 -4.79 -7.22 15.04
N ARG A 188 -5.84 -7.78 15.63
CA ARG A 188 -5.84 -8.11 17.06
C ARG A 188 -4.94 -9.32 17.32
N ASP A 189 -4.34 -9.34 18.47
CA ASP A 189 -3.72 -10.56 18.99
C ASP A 189 -4.79 -11.62 19.23
N LYS A 190 -4.43 -12.87 19.01
CA LYS A 190 -5.28 -14.04 19.34
C LYS A 190 -5.36 -14.23 20.83
#